data_1aa7d2a4fdaf8962131b39f027f1be17
#
_entry.id   1aa7d2a4fdaf8962131b39f027f1be17
#
_cell.length_a   1.000
_cell.length_b   1.000
_cell.length_c   1.000
_cell.angle_alpha   90.00
_cell.angle_beta   90.00
_cell.angle_gamma   90.00
#
_symmetry.space_group_name_H-M   'P 1'
#
loop_
_entity.id
_entity.type
_entity.pdbx_description
1 polymer ?
#
loop_
_entity_poly.entity_id
_entity_poly.type
_entity_poly.pdbx_seq_one_letter_code
_entity_poly.pdbx_strand_id
1 'polypeptide(L)'
;MGRLDGKVAVITGASRGIGRDMALVFAREGAKVVVSARTENEGDFKISGSINTTVKQITDAGGDAFGIRCDVSDETEVKDLISGSVEHYGRIDILVNNAAILIPGRVEDIQVRHWDLLYRVNIKGPFLGCKFVIPQMREQQYGHILNISSVGAISPGEGPYDSAGTGGISYGSGKAHLERFSQGLAQELFEDNIAVNAFSPQGGIASEGQRWFRGDSRSYSGAREDGIIMGDAGVFICEQEPKSYTGKILYDEGVLAEFGVTDLSMYPIVP
;
A
#
# COMPACT_ATOMS: atom_id res chain seq x y z
N MET A 1 18.88 -15.83 6.29
CA MET A 1 18.63 -15.07 5.08
C MET A 1 17.12 -14.87 5.00
N GLY A 2 16.67 -13.64 4.96
CA GLY A 2 15.25 -13.33 4.82
C GLY A 2 14.76 -13.58 3.39
N ARG A 3 13.45 -13.67 3.19
CA ARG A 3 12.83 -13.93 1.87
C ARG A 3 13.03 -12.81 0.85
N LEU A 4 13.24 -11.56 1.32
CA LEU A 4 13.49 -10.38 0.49
C LEU A 4 14.95 -9.91 0.58
N ASP A 5 15.87 -10.79 0.96
CA ASP A 5 17.27 -10.44 1.15
C ASP A 5 17.87 -9.83 -0.13
N GLY A 6 18.52 -8.67 0.01
CA GLY A 6 19.09 -7.90 -1.09
C GLY A 6 18.11 -7.16 -2.00
N LYS A 7 16.79 -7.25 -1.78
CA LYS A 7 15.79 -6.47 -2.51
C LYS A 7 15.67 -5.05 -1.98
N VAL A 8 15.31 -4.12 -2.85
CA VAL A 8 15.01 -2.73 -2.49
C VAL A 8 13.51 -2.47 -2.67
N ALA A 9 12.83 -2.08 -1.58
CA ALA A 9 11.40 -1.79 -1.57
C ALA A 9 11.14 -0.31 -1.31
N VAL A 10 10.40 0.35 -2.20
CA VAL A 10 9.87 1.71 -2.01
C VAL A 10 8.42 1.61 -1.57
N ILE A 11 8.08 2.16 -0.40
CA ILE A 11 6.73 2.07 0.18
C ILE A 11 6.18 3.48 0.42
N THR A 12 5.11 3.86 -0.30
CA THR A 12 4.46 5.15 -0.12
C THR A 12 3.44 5.12 1.02
N GLY A 13 3.28 6.24 1.74
CA GLY A 13 2.39 6.29 2.90
C GLY A 13 2.88 5.45 4.09
N ALA A 14 4.21 5.26 4.20
CA ALA A 14 4.83 4.37 5.18
C ALA A 14 5.19 5.04 6.52
N SER A 15 4.65 6.23 6.81
CA SER A 15 4.83 6.89 8.12
C SER A 15 3.98 6.26 9.23
N ARG A 16 2.94 5.50 8.91
CA ARG A 16 1.97 4.88 9.85
C ARG A 16 1.14 3.79 9.18
N GLY A 17 0.34 3.07 9.96
CA GLY A 17 -0.64 2.10 9.50
C GLY A 17 -0.04 1.01 8.61
N ILE A 18 -0.80 0.53 7.64
CA ILE A 18 -0.43 -0.57 6.75
C ILE A 18 0.95 -0.35 6.11
N GLY A 19 1.22 0.86 5.61
CA GLY A 19 2.51 1.14 4.95
C GLY A 19 3.71 1.03 5.89
N ARG A 20 3.60 1.54 7.13
CA ARG A 20 4.63 1.36 8.17
C ARG A 20 4.80 -0.13 8.49
N ASP A 21 3.72 -0.84 8.71
CA ASP A 21 3.76 -2.24 9.14
C ASP A 21 4.35 -3.13 8.02
N MET A 22 3.99 -2.88 6.75
CA MET A 22 4.65 -3.52 5.61
C MET A 22 6.15 -3.19 5.55
N ALA A 23 6.55 -1.92 5.82
CA ALA A 23 7.95 -1.52 5.83
C ALA A 23 8.76 -2.27 6.90
N LEU A 24 8.21 -2.42 8.11
CA LEU A 24 8.82 -3.18 9.20
C LEU A 24 8.98 -4.66 8.84
N VAL A 25 7.95 -5.27 8.26
CA VAL A 25 7.98 -6.68 7.86
C VAL A 25 8.97 -6.91 6.72
N PHE A 26 8.96 -6.07 5.68
CA PHE A 26 9.87 -6.20 4.55
C PHE A 26 11.34 -6.06 4.98
N ALA A 27 11.63 -5.11 5.89
CA ALA A 27 12.96 -4.97 6.47
C ALA A 27 13.36 -6.19 7.33
N ARG A 28 12.45 -6.75 8.12
CA ARG A 28 12.66 -7.99 8.88
C ARG A 28 13.03 -9.16 7.96
N GLU A 29 12.46 -9.20 6.74
CA GLU A 29 12.74 -10.20 5.71
C GLU A 29 13.94 -9.85 4.82
N GLY A 30 14.76 -8.86 5.22
CA GLY A 30 16.05 -8.53 4.60
C GLY A 30 15.98 -7.52 3.46
N ALA A 31 14.82 -6.92 3.18
CA ALA A 31 14.74 -5.85 2.20
C ALA A 31 15.37 -4.56 2.74
N LYS A 32 16.00 -3.79 1.84
CA LYS A 32 16.34 -2.39 2.06
C LYS A 32 15.09 -1.56 1.75
N VAL A 33 14.66 -0.72 2.69
CA VAL A 33 13.35 -0.06 2.60
C VAL A 33 13.47 1.44 2.46
N VAL A 34 12.90 2.01 1.40
CA VAL A 34 12.64 3.44 1.29
C VAL A 34 11.28 3.75 1.89
N VAL A 35 11.28 4.41 3.04
CA VAL A 35 10.09 4.85 3.75
C VAL A 35 9.65 6.20 3.22
N SER A 36 8.50 6.28 2.56
CA SER A 36 8.03 7.54 1.98
C SER A 36 6.64 7.94 2.46
N ALA A 37 6.50 9.21 2.80
CA ALA A 37 5.24 9.86 3.18
C ALA A 37 5.38 11.38 3.14
N ARG A 38 4.30 12.11 3.49
CA ARG A 38 4.34 13.57 3.65
C ARG A 38 4.82 14.01 5.04
N THR A 39 4.63 13.18 6.04
CA THR A 39 4.95 13.46 7.45
C THR A 39 6.38 13.00 7.73
N GLU A 40 7.30 13.93 7.85
CA GLU A 40 8.72 13.65 8.07
C GLU A 40 9.04 13.43 9.54
N ASN A 41 8.54 14.31 10.42
CA ASN A 41 8.78 14.25 11.86
C ASN A 41 7.46 14.05 12.63
N GLU A 42 7.57 13.51 13.85
CA GLU A 42 6.44 13.49 14.77
C GLU A 42 6.01 14.93 15.08
N GLY A 43 4.69 15.15 15.03
CA GLY A 43 4.09 16.48 15.23
C GLY A 43 3.87 17.29 13.95
N ASP A 44 4.46 16.92 12.81
CA ASP A 44 4.18 17.58 11.52
C ASP A 44 2.73 17.38 11.07
N PHE A 45 2.06 16.38 11.61
CA PHE A 45 0.65 16.11 11.34
C PHE A 45 -0.11 15.68 12.60
N LYS A 46 -1.44 15.82 12.58
CA LYS A 46 -2.33 15.54 13.74
C LYS A 46 -2.39 14.05 14.12
N ILE A 47 -2.05 13.15 13.21
CA ILE A 47 -2.03 11.70 13.44
C ILE A 47 -0.58 11.30 13.71
N SER A 48 -0.34 10.53 14.75
CA SER A 48 0.98 10.02 15.10
C SER A 48 1.60 9.16 13.98
N GLY A 49 2.91 9.07 13.98
CA GLY A 49 3.71 8.36 13.00
C GLY A 49 4.36 9.29 11.96
N SER A 50 5.63 9.02 11.68
CA SER A 50 6.45 9.81 10.77
C SER A 50 7.42 8.91 9.98
N ILE A 51 8.02 9.44 8.92
CA ILE A 51 9.11 8.79 8.18
C ILE A 51 10.24 8.44 9.16
N ASN A 52 10.69 9.42 9.93
CA ASN A 52 11.83 9.26 10.84
C ASN A 52 11.56 8.22 11.93
N THR A 53 10.33 8.16 12.46
CA THR A 53 9.94 7.12 13.42
C THR A 53 10.00 5.73 12.80
N THR A 54 9.47 5.55 11.59
CA THR A 54 9.49 4.23 10.90
C THR A 54 10.91 3.81 10.54
N VAL A 55 11.72 4.72 9.98
CA VAL A 55 13.14 4.46 9.69
C VAL A 55 13.88 4.05 10.96
N LYS A 56 13.69 4.79 12.06
CA LYS A 56 14.30 4.45 13.35
C LYS A 56 13.88 3.07 13.85
N GLN A 57 12.62 2.71 13.75
CA GLN A 57 12.13 1.37 14.16
C GLN A 57 12.84 0.26 13.37
N ILE A 58 13.01 0.44 12.06
CA ILE A 58 13.69 -0.53 11.21
C ILE A 58 15.17 -0.63 11.56
N THR A 59 15.86 0.51 11.70
CA THR A 59 17.31 0.52 11.98
C THR A 59 17.64 0.04 13.40
N ASP A 60 16.81 0.36 14.39
CA ASP A 60 16.97 -0.17 15.77
C ASP A 60 16.80 -1.71 15.81
N ALA A 61 16.00 -2.27 14.89
CA ALA A 61 15.84 -3.72 14.72
C ALA A 61 16.95 -4.37 13.87
N GLY A 62 17.95 -3.58 13.40
CA GLY A 62 19.06 -4.06 12.59
C GLY A 62 18.79 -4.14 11.07
N GLY A 63 17.65 -3.62 10.61
CA GLY A 63 17.32 -3.50 9.20
C GLY A 63 17.97 -2.27 8.53
N ASP A 64 17.85 -2.17 7.22
CA ASP A 64 18.34 -1.06 6.39
C ASP A 64 17.15 -0.25 5.87
N ALA A 65 17.05 1.02 6.25
CA ALA A 65 15.98 1.89 5.80
C ALA A 65 16.44 3.33 5.58
N PHE A 66 15.85 3.97 4.58
CA PHE A 66 16.09 5.35 4.21
C PHE A 66 14.76 6.10 4.04
N GLY A 67 14.71 7.36 4.46
CA GLY A 67 13.49 8.18 4.41
C GLY A 67 13.51 9.18 3.28
N ILE A 68 12.43 9.27 2.49
CA ILE A 68 12.22 10.34 1.49
C ILE A 68 10.82 10.93 1.66
N ARG A 69 10.74 12.24 1.89
CA ARG A 69 9.46 12.94 1.91
C ARG A 69 8.87 12.99 0.50
N CYS A 70 7.57 12.65 0.38
CA CYS A 70 6.86 12.72 -0.90
C CYS A 70 5.35 12.90 -0.69
N ASP A 71 4.77 13.90 -1.36
CA ASP A 71 3.34 13.96 -1.64
C ASP A 71 3.07 13.25 -2.96
N VAL A 72 2.43 12.07 -2.91
CA VAL A 72 2.16 11.27 -4.11
C VAL A 72 1.23 11.96 -5.13
N SER A 73 0.57 13.05 -4.77
CA SER A 73 -0.24 13.86 -5.68
C SER A 73 0.59 14.83 -6.54
N ASP A 74 1.85 15.04 -6.21
CA ASP A 74 2.80 15.90 -6.93
C ASP A 74 3.73 15.05 -7.83
N GLU A 75 3.74 15.36 -9.12
CA GLU A 75 4.51 14.60 -10.11
C GLU A 75 6.02 14.73 -9.90
N THR A 76 6.49 15.93 -9.50
CA THR A 76 7.91 16.18 -9.27
C THR A 76 8.39 15.42 -8.03
N GLU A 77 7.64 15.49 -6.93
CA GLU A 77 8.01 14.77 -5.69
C GLU A 77 8.04 13.25 -5.90
N VAL A 78 7.10 12.68 -6.70
CA VAL A 78 7.13 11.24 -7.02
C VAL A 78 8.33 10.89 -7.89
N LYS A 79 8.67 11.71 -8.88
CA LYS A 79 9.87 11.51 -9.70
C LYS A 79 11.13 11.53 -8.83
N ASP A 80 11.21 12.51 -7.93
CA ASP A 80 12.36 12.68 -7.01
C ASP A 80 12.44 11.51 -6.01
N LEU A 81 11.32 10.99 -5.54
CA LEU A 81 11.27 9.76 -4.72
C LEU A 81 11.93 8.59 -5.44
N ILE A 82 11.54 8.33 -6.68
CA ILE A 82 12.09 7.20 -7.44
C ILE A 82 13.56 7.41 -7.76
N SER A 83 13.94 8.61 -8.27
CA SER A 83 15.35 8.89 -8.59
C SER A 83 16.25 8.86 -7.36
N GLY A 84 15.81 9.44 -6.23
CA GLY A 84 16.57 9.40 -4.97
C GLY A 84 16.69 7.99 -4.38
N SER A 85 15.68 7.14 -4.59
CA SER A 85 15.77 5.73 -4.20
C SER A 85 16.82 4.97 -5.02
N VAL A 86 16.86 5.21 -6.33
CA VAL A 86 17.87 4.61 -7.24
C VAL A 86 19.26 5.16 -6.91
N GLU A 87 19.39 6.46 -6.67
CA GLU A 87 20.67 7.07 -6.29
C GLU A 87 21.24 6.45 -5.00
N HIS A 88 20.38 6.17 -4.03
CA HIS A 88 20.80 5.64 -2.73
C HIS A 88 21.12 4.15 -2.75
N TYR A 89 20.28 3.32 -3.38
CA TYR A 89 20.41 1.85 -3.35
C TYR A 89 20.80 1.21 -4.68
N GLY A 90 20.87 1.97 -5.76
CA GLY A 90 21.27 1.48 -7.10
C GLY A 90 20.17 0.75 -7.87
N ARG A 91 19.04 0.41 -7.21
CA ARG A 91 17.94 -0.37 -7.81
C ARG A 91 16.63 -0.17 -7.07
N ILE A 92 15.52 -0.60 -7.68
CA ILE A 92 14.21 -0.74 -7.03
C ILE A 92 13.60 -2.05 -7.51
N ASP A 93 13.38 -3.00 -6.59
CA ASP A 93 12.79 -4.30 -6.89
C ASP A 93 11.28 -4.33 -6.62
N ILE A 94 10.84 -3.57 -5.62
CA ILE A 94 9.46 -3.58 -5.15
C ILE A 94 8.98 -2.13 -5.00
N LEU A 95 7.83 -1.81 -5.61
CA LEU A 95 7.09 -0.58 -5.36
C LEU A 95 5.76 -0.92 -4.69
N VAL A 96 5.50 -0.35 -3.51
CA VAL A 96 4.20 -0.45 -2.83
C VAL A 96 3.50 0.91 -2.88
N ASN A 97 2.52 1.04 -3.74
CA ASN A 97 1.62 2.19 -3.81
C ASN A 97 0.54 2.04 -2.72
N ASN A 98 0.89 2.43 -1.48
CA ASN A 98 0.01 2.32 -0.33
C ASN A 98 -0.60 3.67 0.09
N ALA A 99 0.04 4.80 -0.20
CA ALA A 99 -0.49 6.10 0.17
C ALA A 99 -1.92 6.31 -0.35
N ALA A 100 -2.85 6.58 0.56
CA ALA A 100 -4.25 6.81 0.21
C ALA A 100 -4.93 7.74 1.22
N ILE A 101 -6.04 8.33 0.80
CA ILE A 101 -6.95 9.08 1.66
C ILE A 101 -8.37 8.52 1.52
N LEU A 102 -9.14 8.65 2.59
CA LEU A 102 -10.56 8.34 2.62
C LEU A 102 -11.32 9.63 2.89
N ILE A 103 -12.27 9.95 2.03
CA ILE A 103 -13.18 11.09 2.22
C ILE A 103 -14.60 10.52 2.11
N PRO A 104 -15.34 10.42 3.23
CA PRO A 104 -16.70 9.93 3.21
C PRO A 104 -17.66 11.03 2.78
N GLY A 105 -18.83 10.63 2.37
CA GLY A 105 -19.95 11.49 2.03
C GLY A 105 -20.82 10.85 0.98
N ARG A 106 -22.09 11.23 0.97
CA ARG A 106 -23.00 10.90 -0.14
C ARG A 106 -22.60 11.75 -1.35
N VAL A 107 -22.91 11.29 -2.55
CA VAL A 107 -22.51 11.98 -3.78
C VAL A 107 -22.94 13.44 -3.81
N GLU A 108 -24.15 13.72 -3.36
CA GLU A 108 -24.70 15.07 -3.27
C GLU A 108 -23.99 15.99 -2.26
N ASP A 109 -23.32 15.43 -1.25
CA ASP A 109 -22.68 16.18 -0.16
C ASP A 109 -21.17 16.37 -0.36
N ILE A 110 -20.53 15.53 -1.19
CA ILE A 110 -19.08 15.61 -1.41
C ILE A 110 -18.74 16.87 -2.22
N GLN A 111 -17.92 17.72 -1.64
CA GLN A 111 -17.39 18.88 -2.36
C GLN A 111 -16.45 18.42 -3.50
N VAL A 112 -16.59 19.01 -4.68
CA VAL A 112 -15.78 18.67 -5.87
C VAL A 112 -14.27 18.69 -5.55
N ARG A 113 -13.79 19.69 -4.78
CA ARG A 113 -12.38 19.75 -4.37
C ARG A 113 -11.91 18.52 -3.56
N HIS A 114 -12.81 17.88 -2.80
CA HIS A 114 -12.50 16.66 -2.04
C HIS A 114 -12.48 15.44 -2.95
N TRP A 115 -13.38 15.38 -3.91
CA TRP A 115 -13.35 14.39 -4.99
C TRP A 115 -12.04 14.48 -5.76
N ASP A 116 -11.66 15.68 -6.23
CA ASP A 116 -10.42 15.92 -6.98
C ASP A 116 -9.17 15.56 -6.15
N LEU A 117 -9.18 15.87 -4.85
CA LEU A 117 -8.07 15.49 -3.97
C LEU A 117 -7.96 13.97 -3.84
N LEU A 118 -9.07 13.26 -3.68
CA LEU A 118 -9.09 11.80 -3.62
C LEU A 118 -8.51 11.19 -4.91
N TYR A 119 -8.93 11.69 -6.06
CA TYR A 119 -8.42 11.25 -7.36
C TYR A 119 -6.92 11.51 -7.52
N ARG A 120 -6.44 12.68 -7.11
CA ARG A 120 -5.00 13.00 -7.16
C ARG A 120 -4.17 12.05 -6.31
N VAL A 121 -4.64 11.72 -5.11
CA VAL A 121 -3.88 10.84 -4.20
C VAL A 121 -4.06 9.37 -4.56
N ASN A 122 -5.31 8.88 -4.66
CA ASN A 122 -5.59 7.44 -4.74
C ASN A 122 -5.48 6.85 -6.15
N ILE A 123 -5.50 7.69 -7.20
CA ILE A 123 -5.48 7.25 -8.60
C ILE A 123 -4.23 7.79 -9.31
N LYS A 124 -4.05 9.11 -9.34
CA LYS A 124 -2.88 9.71 -10.00
C LYS A 124 -1.58 9.34 -9.28
N GLY A 125 -1.59 9.26 -7.94
CA GLY A 125 -0.40 8.87 -7.16
C GLY A 125 0.17 7.51 -7.57
N PRO A 126 -0.60 6.42 -7.51
CA PRO A 126 -0.15 5.10 -8.00
C PRO A 126 0.26 5.10 -9.47
N PHE A 127 -0.46 5.82 -10.34
CA PHE A 127 -0.07 5.99 -11.74
C PHE A 127 1.33 6.63 -11.86
N LEU A 128 1.60 7.70 -11.12
CA LEU A 128 2.91 8.37 -11.12
C LEU A 128 4.02 7.45 -10.59
N GLY A 129 3.76 6.73 -9.48
CA GLY A 129 4.69 5.74 -8.94
C GLY A 129 5.07 4.70 -10.00
N CYS A 130 4.07 4.11 -10.67
CA CYS A 130 4.28 3.17 -11.77
C CYS A 130 5.04 3.81 -12.93
N LYS A 131 4.60 4.99 -13.39
CA LYS A 131 5.22 5.72 -14.52
C LYS A 131 6.72 5.90 -14.35
N PHE A 132 7.16 6.28 -13.15
CA PHE A 132 8.56 6.60 -12.92
C PHE A 132 9.41 5.38 -12.53
N VAL A 133 8.83 4.33 -11.92
CA VAL A 133 9.60 3.13 -11.56
C VAL A 133 9.79 2.17 -12.72
N ILE A 134 8.85 2.10 -13.66
CA ILE A 134 8.88 1.15 -14.78
C ILE A 134 10.18 1.21 -15.60
N PRO A 135 10.71 2.38 -16.00
CA PRO A 135 11.99 2.41 -16.74
C PRO A 135 13.12 1.72 -15.99
N GLN A 136 13.23 1.92 -14.68
CA GLN A 136 14.24 1.30 -13.83
C GLN A 136 14.03 -0.21 -13.73
N MET A 137 12.81 -0.67 -13.46
CA MET A 137 12.51 -2.11 -13.39
C MET A 137 12.68 -2.80 -14.73
N ARG A 138 12.39 -2.12 -15.84
CA ARG A 138 12.61 -2.62 -17.20
C ARG A 138 14.10 -2.82 -17.49
N GLU A 139 14.97 -1.89 -17.09
CA GLU A 139 16.42 -2.04 -17.20
C GLU A 139 16.93 -3.23 -16.37
N GLN A 140 16.35 -3.46 -15.22
CA GLN A 140 16.66 -4.58 -14.33
C GLN A 140 16.12 -5.93 -14.82
N GLN A 141 15.13 -5.93 -15.74
CA GLN A 141 14.34 -7.10 -16.15
C GLN A 141 13.71 -7.83 -14.95
N TYR A 142 13.32 -7.05 -13.96
CA TYR A 142 12.72 -7.54 -12.72
C TYR A 142 11.98 -6.42 -11.97
N GLY A 143 10.80 -6.72 -11.48
CA GLY A 143 10.08 -5.81 -10.58
C GLY A 143 8.76 -6.37 -10.07
N HIS A 144 8.36 -5.90 -8.88
CA HIS A 144 7.03 -6.12 -8.30
C HIS A 144 6.39 -4.79 -7.96
N ILE A 145 5.18 -4.57 -8.45
CA ILE A 145 4.35 -3.41 -8.10
C ILE A 145 3.11 -3.90 -7.35
N LEU A 146 2.97 -3.49 -6.09
CA LEU A 146 1.79 -3.74 -5.27
C LEU A 146 0.97 -2.46 -5.15
N ASN A 147 -0.21 -2.44 -5.73
CA ASN A 147 -1.17 -1.36 -5.58
C ASN A 147 -2.16 -1.72 -4.47
N ILE A 148 -2.10 -1.02 -3.33
CA ILE A 148 -2.94 -1.35 -2.17
C ILE A 148 -4.38 -0.92 -2.42
N SER A 149 -5.25 -1.92 -2.61
CA SER A 149 -6.67 -1.77 -2.85
C SER A 149 -7.50 -1.88 -1.55
N SER A 150 -8.74 -2.30 -1.65
CA SER A 150 -9.66 -2.45 -0.53
C SER A 150 -10.86 -3.31 -0.94
N VAL A 151 -11.48 -4.03 -0.03
CA VAL A 151 -12.80 -4.64 -0.23
C VAL A 151 -13.87 -3.64 -0.69
N GLY A 152 -13.63 -2.35 -0.45
CA GLY A 152 -14.47 -1.27 -0.99
C GLY A 152 -14.51 -1.21 -2.53
N ALA A 153 -13.54 -1.81 -3.23
CA ALA A 153 -13.50 -1.87 -4.69
C ALA A 153 -14.66 -2.70 -5.27
N ILE A 154 -15.10 -3.73 -4.55
CA ILE A 154 -16.16 -4.67 -4.97
C ILE A 154 -17.48 -4.46 -4.22
N SER A 155 -17.47 -3.64 -3.16
CA SER A 155 -18.69 -3.32 -2.40
C SER A 155 -19.44 -2.14 -3.02
N PRO A 156 -20.78 -2.13 -2.96
CA PRO A 156 -21.67 -3.05 -2.27
C PRO A 156 -22.04 -4.32 -3.04
N GLY A 157 -21.53 -4.52 -4.27
CA GLY A 157 -21.96 -5.59 -5.18
C GLY A 157 -23.25 -5.25 -5.93
N GLU A 158 -23.87 -6.25 -6.57
CA GLU A 158 -25.10 -6.07 -7.33
C GLU A 158 -26.32 -5.96 -6.40
N GLY A 159 -27.28 -5.08 -6.79
CA GLY A 159 -28.56 -4.96 -6.10
C GLY A 159 -29.55 -6.07 -6.46
N PRO A 160 -30.77 -6.07 -5.83
CA PRO A 160 -31.31 -5.00 -5.00
C PRO A 160 -30.67 -4.93 -3.60
N TYR A 161 -30.74 -3.73 -2.96
CA TYR A 161 -30.15 -3.48 -1.63
C TYR A 161 -31.22 -3.33 -0.57
N ASP A 162 -30.93 -3.84 0.65
CA ASP A 162 -31.84 -3.78 1.80
C ASP A 162 -31.80 -2.42 2.53
N SER A 163 -30.73 -1.64 2.32
CA SER A 163 -30.56 -0.35 2.98
C SER A 163 -29.71 0.61 2.13
N ALA A 164 -29.82 1.91 2.47
CA ALA A 164 -28.99 2.93 1.82
C ALA A 164 -27.52 2.84 2.25
N GLY A 165 -26.61 3.04 1.31
CA GLY A 165 -25.18 3.12 1.58
C GLY A 165 -24.79 4.34 2.44
N THR A 166 -23.67 4.22 3.13
CA THR A 166 -23.20 5.22 4.12
C THR A 166 -22.17 6.23 3.55
N GLY A 167 -21.98 6.27 2.22
CA GLY A 167 -21.14 7.30 1.57
C GLY A 167 -19.68 6.91 1.32
N GLY A 168 -19.43 5.67 0.95
CA GLY A 168 -18.09 5.18 0.58
C GLY A 168 -17.78 5.24 -0.93
N ILE A 169 -18.68 5.76 -1.77
CA ILE A 169 -18.62 5.63 -3.23
C ILE A 169 -17.34 6.22 -3.83
N SER A 170 -16.89 7.39 -3.38
CA SER A 170 -15.70 8.05 -3.90
C SER A 170 -14.43 7.21 -3.69
N TYR A 171 -14.30 6.63 -2.51
CA TYR A 171 -13.17 5.77 -2.18
C TYR A 171 -13.26 4.42 -2.90
N GLY A 172 -14.42 3.77 -2.86
CA GLY A 172 -14.64 2.47 -3.49
C GLY A 172 -14.41 2.51 -4.99
N SER A 173 -14.97 3.51 -5.69
CA SER A 173 -14.74 3.68 -7.14
C SER A 173 -13.27 3.92 -7.48
N GLY A 174 -12.53 4.66 -6.62
CA GLY A 174 -11.09 4.84 -6.78
C GLY A 174 -10.30 3.53 -6.63
N LYS A 175 -10.72 2.66 -5.69
CA LYS A 175 -10.09 1.34 -5.51
C LYS A 175 -10.45 0.36 -6.63
N ALA A 176 -11.68 0.38 -7.13
CA ALA A 176 -12.07 -0.38 -8.33
C ALA A 176 -11.26 0.03 -9.58
N HIS A 177 -11.04 1.35 -9.75
CA HIS A 177 -10.14 1.86 -10.79
C HIS A 177 -8.72 1.28 -10.65
N LEU A 178 -8.18 1.29 -9.42
CA LEU A 178 -6.83 0.81 -9.15
C LEU A 178 -6.67 -0.69 -9.45
N GLU A 179 -7.68 -1.51 -9.14
CA GLU A 179 -7.69 -2.95 -9.49
C GLU A 179 -7.67 -3.15 -11.01
N ARG A 180 -8.54 -2.44 -11.73
CA ARG A 180 -8.59 -2.54 -13.21
C ARG A 180 -7.30 -2.01 -13.85
N PHE A 181 -6.75 -0.92 -13.32
CA PHE A 181 -5.46 -0.37 -13.74
C PHE A 181 -4.32 -1.39 -13.55
N SER A 182 -4.28 -2.03 -12.39
CA SER A 182 -3.26 -3.05 -12.08
C SER A 182 -3.27 -4.21 -13.06
N GLN A 183 -4.45 -4.73 -13.41
CA GLN A 183 -4.58 -5.82 -14.39
C GLN A 183 -4.13 -5.40 -15.78
N GLY A 184 -4.50 -4.18 -16.22
CA GLY A 184 -4.08 -3.66 -17.53
C GLY A 184 -2.56 -3.46 -17.60
N LEU A 185 -1.98 -2.88 -16.55
CA LEU A 185 -0.55 -2.64 -16.47
C LEU A 185 0.25 -3.95 -16.36
N ALA A 186 -0.27 -4.96 -15.66
CA ALA A 186 0.34 -6.29 -15.60
C ALA A 186 0.47 -6.92 -16.98
N GLN A 187 -0.56 -6.79 -17.82
CA GLN A 187 -0.53 -7.28 -19.21
C GLN A 187 0.47 -6.50 -20.06
N GLU A 188 0.53 -5.18 -19.90
CA GLU A 188 1.47 -4.30 -20.63
C GLU A 188 2.94 -4.64 -20.32
N LEU A 189 3.25 -4.98 -19.06
CA LEU A 189 4.61 -5.20 -18.57
C LEU A 189 5.04 -6.67 -18.52
N PHE A 190 4.21 -7.58 -19.05
CA PHE A 190 4.47 -9.02 -18.95
C PHE A 190 5.81 -9.44 -19.55
N GLU A 191 6.18 -8.88 -20.70
CA GLU A 191 7.45 -9.21 -21.36
C GLU A 191 8.67 -8.59 -20.64
N ASP A 192 8.46 -7.52 -19.89
CA ASP A 192 9.52 -6.84 -19.12
C ASP A 192 9.88 -7.58 -17.81
N ASN A 193 9.20 -8.70 -17.48
CA ASN A 193 9.33 -9.43 -16.23
C ASN A 193 9.03 -8.54 -14.99
N ILE A 194 7.96 -7.76 -15.09
CA ILE A 194 7.47 -6.90 -14.01
C ILE A 194 6.06 -7.35 -13.61
N ALA A 195 5.91 -7.80 -12.37
CA ALA A 195 4.62 -8.15 -11.81
C ALA A 195 3.87 -6.92 -11.32
N VAL A 196 2.57 -6.85 -11.61
CA VAL A 196 1.68 -5.82 -11.05
C VAL A 196 0.46 -6.50 -10.46
N ASN A 197 0.24 -6.31 -9.17
CA ASN A 197 -0.92 -6.88 -8.48
C ASN A 197 -1.67 -5.80 -7.67
N ALA A 198 -2.99 -5.90 -7.63
CA ALA A 198 -3.79 -5.20 -6.64
C ALA A 198 -3.85 -6.05 -5.37
N PHE A 199 -3.63 -5.44 -4.22
CA PHE A 199 -3.51 -6.16 -2.95
C PHE A 199 -4.31 -5.45 -1.85
N SER A 200 -5.15 -6.18 -1.15
CA SER A 200 -6.12 -5.64 -0.18
C SER A 200 -6.09 -6.40 1.14
N PRO A 201 -6.38 -5.74 2.25
CA PRO A 201 -6.79 -6.45 3.45
C PRO A 201 -8.16 -7.10 3.22
N GLN A 202 -8.33 -8.35 3.68
CA GLN A 202 -9.60 -9.08 3.64
C GLN A 202 -10.61 -8.45 4.61
N GLY A 203 -10.14 -7.97 5.75
CA GLY A 203 -10.92 -7.31 6.77
C GLY A 203 -10.50 -5.87 7.04
N GLY A 204 -11.13 -5.23 8.02
CA GLY A 204 -10.68 -3.93 8.49
C GLY A 204 -9.32 -4.01 9.18
N ILE A 205 -8.52 -2.95 9.06
CA ILE A 205 -7.29 -2.75 9.85
C ILE A 205 -7.45 -1.47 10.67
N ALA A 206 -7.29 -1.58 12.00
CA ALA A 206 -7.46 -0.48 12.94
C ALA A 206 -6.22 0.43 12.97
N SER A 207 -5.79 0.90 11.79
CA SER A 207 -4.66 1.82 11.66
C SER A 207 -4.89 3.16 12.33
N GLU A 208 -3.82 3.91 12.63
CA GLU A 208 -3.88 5.24 13.23
C GLU A 208 -4.76 6.20 12.39
N GLY A 209 -4.67 6.11 11.06
CA GLY A 209 -5.49 6.90 10.15
C GLY A 209 -6.98 6.56 10.25
N GLN A 210 -7.32 5.28 10.34
CA GLN A 210 -8.68 4.81 10.54
C GLN A 210 -9.23 5.26 11.90
N ARG A 211 -8.45 5.08 12.98
CA ARG A 211 -8.83 5.48 14.34
C ARG A 211 -9.10 6.98 14.42
N TRP A 212 -8.23 7.80 13.85
CA TRP A 212 -8.44 9.26 13.81
C TRP A 212 -9.71 9.64 13.05
N PHE A 213 -9.99 8.93 11.94
CA PHE A 213 -11.10 9.26 11.07
C PHE A 213 -12.46 8.88 11.65
N ARG A 214 -12.59 7.71 12.25
CA ARG A 214 -13.86 7.17 12.77
C ARG A 214 -14.11 7.48 14.25
N GLY A 215 -13.12 8.07 14.95
CA GLY A 215 -13.17 8.25 16.41
C GLY A 215 -12.94 6.93 17.17
N ASP A 216 -12.72 7.06 18.45
CA ASP A 216 -12.04 6.06 19.29
C ASP A 216 -12.90 4.88 19.73
N SER A 217 -14.08 4.61 19.29
CA SER A 217 -14.74 3.65 20.17
C SER A 217 -15.54 2.58 19.55
N ARG A 218 -16.08 2.34 18.58
CA ARG A 218 -17.03 1.19 18.39
C ARG A 218 -16.99 0.50 17.02
N SER A 219 -16.17 1.01 16.15
CA SER A 219 -16.22 0.67 14.72
C SER A 219 -15.17 -0.31 14.27
N TYR A 220 -14.36 -0.85 15.20
CA TYR A 220 -13.21 -1.72 14.88
C TYR A 220 -13.31 -3.14 15.42
N SER A 221 -14.37 -3.49 16.15
CA SER A 221 -14.56 -4.87 16.60
C SER A 221 -14.48 -5.81 15.39
N GLY A 222 -13.63 -6.81 15.49
CA GLY A 222 -13.35 -7.75 14.41
C GLY A 222 -12.30 -7.28 13.37
N ALA A 223 -11.80 -6.04 13.44
CA ALA A 223 -10.69 -5.60 12.60
C ALA A 223 -9.35 -6.11 13.14
N ARG A 224 -8.34 -6.29 12.28
CA ARG A 224 -6.96 -6.53 12.72
C ARG A 224 -6.42 -5.30 13.45
N GLU A 225 -5.65 -5.51 14.52
CA GLU A 225 -5.09 -4.41 15.31
C GLU A 225 -4.07 -3.58 14.53
N ASP A 226 -3.32 -4.24 13.63
CA ASP A 226 -2.28 -3.66 12.79
C ASP A 226 -2.24 -4.26 11.39
N GLY A 227 -1.32 -3.78 10.56
CA GLY A 227 -1.13 -4.20 9.19
C GLY A 227 -0.03 -5.25 8.98
N ILE A 228 0.44 -5.93 10.02
CA ILE A 228 1.50 -6.94 9.92
C ILE A 228 1.08 -8.07 8.97
N ILE A 229 -0.18 -8.50 9.01
CA ILE A 229 -0.71 -9.51 8.08
C ILE A 229 -0.52 -9.11 6.61
N MET A 230 -0.70 -7.82 6.27
CA MET A 230 -0.45 -7.29 4.93
C MET A 230 1.05 -7.33 4.58
N GLY A 231 1.90 -7.10 5.58
CA GLY A 231 3.35 -7.22 5.42
C GLY A 231 3.76 -8.65 5.07
N ASP A 232 3.34 -9.62 5.87
CA ASP A 232 3.68 -11.03 5.68
C ASP A 232 3.13 -11.58 4.35
N ALA A 233 1.87 -11.30 4.02
CA ALA A 233 1.30 -11.66 2.73
C ALA A 233 2.01 -10.97 1.55
N GLY A 234 2.39 -9.69 1.71
CA GLY A 234 3.16 -8.93 0.72
C GLY A 234 4.54 -9.54 0.44
N VAL A 235 5.20 -10.11 1.45
CA VAL A 235 6.46 -10.85 1.29
C VAL A 235 6.26 -12.08 0.39
N PHE A 236 5.23 -12.89 0.65
CA PHE A 236 4.93 -14.05 -0.20
C PHE A 236 4.65 -13.66 -1.65
N ILE A 237 3.98 -12.54 -1.90
CA ILE A 237 3.73 -12.05 -3.25
C ILE A 237 5.04 -11.65 -3.93
N CYS A 238 5.90 -10.89 -3.25
CA CYS A 238 7.14 -10.35 -3.81
C CYS A 238 8.28 -11.38 -3.92
N GLU A 239 8.16 -12.53 -3.29
CA GLU A 239 9.07 -13.68 -3.41
C GLU A 239 8.83 -14.48 -4.70
N GLN A 240 7.65 -14.35 -5.32
CA GLN A 240 7.30 -15.09 -6.51
C GLN A 240 8.02 -14.57 -7.75
N GLU A 241 8.19 -15.46 -8.75
CA GLU A 241 8.66 -15.03 -10.07
C GLU A 241 7.64 -14.08 -10.72
N PRO A 242 8.03 -12.87 -11.17
CA PRO A 242 7.10 -11.87 -11.65
C PRO A 242 6.13 -12.36 -12.73
N LYS A 243 6.59 -13.11 -13.73
CA LYS A 243 5.74 -13.63 -14.81
C LYS A 243 4.72 -14.65 -14.34
N SER A 244 4.96 -15.34 -13.23
CA SER A 244 4.05 -16.36 -12.71
C SER A 244 2.98 -15.81 -11.76
N TYR A 245 3.23 -14.64 -11.16
CA TYR A 245 2.37 -14.09 -10.12
C TYR A 245 2.05 -12.61 -10.36
N THR A 246 1.28 -12.34 -11.42
CA THR A 246 0.94 -10.99 -11.89
C THR A 246 -0.52 -10.89 -12.36
N GLY A 247 -1.07 -9.69 -12.40
CA GLY A 247 -2.42 -9.40 -12.87
C GLY A 247 -3.52 -9.84 -11.91
N LYS A 248 -3.18 -10.16 -10.67
CA LYS A 248 -4.10 -10.68 -9.66
C LYS A 248 -4.72 -9.55 -8.83
N ILE A 249 -5.93 -9.82 -8.32
CA ILE A 249 -6.58 -9.06 -7.25
C ILE A 249 -6.52 -9.96 -6.02
N LEU A 250 -5.70 -9.58 -5.04
CA LEU A 250 -5.28 -10.41 -3.93
C LEU A 250 -5.80 -9.85 -2.60
N TYR A 251 -6.04 -10.76 -1.67
CA TYR A 251 -6.37 -10.46 -0.28
C TYR A 251 -5.37 -11.14 0.65
N ASP A 252 -4.99 -10.49 1.73
CA ASP A 252 -3.96 -10.93 2.67
C ASP A 252 -4.20 -12.36 3.19
N GLU A 253 -5.38 -12.65 3.74
CA GLU A 253 -5.72 -13.98 4.25
C GLU A 253 -5.71 -15.04 3.15
N GLY A 254 -6.19 -14.69 1.94
CA GLY A 254 -6.16 -15.58 0.78
C GLY A 254 -4.75 -15.92 0.32
N VAL A 255 -3.85 -14.92 0.28
CA VAL A 255 -2.42 -15.11 -0.03
C VAL A 255 -1.77 -16.00 1.01
N LEU A 256 -1.96 -15.71 2.31
CA LEU A 256 -1.39 -16.51 3.38
C LEU A 256 -1.84 -17.98 3.29
N ALA A 257 -3.14 -18.22 3.04
CA ALA A 257 -3.68 -19.57 2.86
C ALA A 257 -3.10 -20.28 1.63
N GLU A 258 -2.93 -19.57 0.49
CA GLU A 258 -2.29 -20.11 -0.72
C GLU A 258 -0.88 -20.62 -0.43
N PHE A 259 -0.13 -19.93 0.44
CA PHE A 259 1.24 -20.31 0.84
C PHE A 259 1.30 -21.13 2.15
N GLY A 260 0.18 -21.70 2.60
CA GLY A 260 0.14 -22.67 3.70
C GLY A 260 0.05 -22.08 5.10
N VAL A 261 -0.11 -20.74 5.23
CA VAL A 261 -0.32 -20.09 6.52
C VAL A 261 -1.83 -19.99 6.78
N THR A 262 -2.38 -20.98 7.49
CA THR A 262 -3.83 -21.07 7.78
C THR A 262 -4.18 -20.69 9.22
N ASP A 263 -3.22 -20.73 10.15
CA ASP A 263 -3.39 -20.22 11.50
C ASP A 263 -3.09 -18.71 11.54
N LEU A 264 -4.13 -17.92 11.69
CA LEU A 264 -4.06 -16.45 11.73
C LEU A 264 -4.11 -15.90 13.16
N SER A 265 -3.97 -16.75 14.19
CA SER A 265 -4.04 -16.34 15.61
C SER A 265 -2.92 -15.37 16.02
N MET A 266 -1.80 -15.37 15.28
CA MET A 266 -0.70 -14.43 15.48
C MET A 266 -1.01 -12.98 15.04
N TYR A 267 -2.09 -12.77 14.31
CA TYR A 267 -2.54 -11.44 13.88
C TYR A 267 -3.74 -11.02 14.75
N PRO A 268 -3.54 -10.21 15.79
CA PRO A 268 -4.56 -9.91 16.77
C PRO A 268 -5.75 -9.14 16.17
N ILE A 269 -6.93 -9.41 16.71
CA ILE A 269 -8.18 -8.77 16.33
C ILE A 269 -8.65 -7.87 17.48
N VAL A 270 -9.09 -6.68 17.14
CA VAL A 270 -9.71 -5.76 18.09
C VAL A 270 -10.99 -6.38 18.64
N PRO A 271 -11.15 -6.51 19.96
CA PRO A 271 -12.31 -7.13 20.62
C PRO A 271 -13.66 -6.50 20.27
#